data_66e17ec3b6ecf1085fd08e3e5fd3d817
#
_entry.id   66e17ec3b6ecf1085fd08e3e5fd3d817
#
_cell.length_a   1.000
_cell.length_b   1.000
_cell.length_c   1.000
_cell.angle_alpha   90.00
_cell.angle_beta   90.00
_cell.angle_gamma   90.00
#
_symmetry.space_group_name_H-M   'P 1'
#
loop_
_entity.id
_entity.type
_entity.pdbx_description
1 polymer ?
#
loop_
_entity_poly.entity_id
_entity_poly.type
_entity_poly.pdbx_seq_one_letter_code
_entity_poly.pdbx_strand_id
1 'polypeptide(L)'
;MLTLVISMFASGVNTACPTVKIQPERLPDLNIPRTAHHVLCLNGEVTAIGGHTTAFIPTPTLEYYKDGEWHVLQMAYAHNDAIVVPLSSGKVLIAGGYEKPLGIGQTYSTEIYDPVTHTFGDFGCLDRKRAQSMGVELDSGKVMIAGNWYHDDGIEMFDGHKSFAYVKDVETGHGHPFLLRTAKDDAIIFGSFSFKGDSLQSSKVERLKGDPVNVPLLEQWHPKCMYIPNSSADYFIGDAKKGIYSYLIPVENNDGQIAIAQVRNGEFSLLPTACAVPVKSPWGQKIEYAGSLVVDRQVQRAYLVGRDILIQGDDAHDVNNRRGYILCIEYGKAQQGNGAPMTLYYTEPMAENVLHLPVVTKDGDLMIVGGNREDNYTPLSTVLLFRMGLSSETAEENAFAGWLLWTLGVLLFAGVLLLFFLLRCRQKKASARNQEEAALSYAAGEEMVRRVSELFEQKKLYLNSDLKVSDVAAELSTNTRYVSECIKMVKGYSFPQFINSYRVDHAKQMLRDNPTMKTATVCSESGFANEASFFRTFKAYTGMTPREWLAQADTDI
;
A
#
# COMPACT_ATOMS: atom_id res chain seq x y z
N MET A 1 15.26 57.49 9.40
CA MET A 1 15.30 56.77 10.66
C MET A 1 15.40 55.31 10.28
N LEU A 2 16.64 54.78 10.29
CA LEU A 2 16.98 53.45 9.80
C LEU A 2 16.76 52.48 10.95
N THR A 3 15.78 51.59 10.87
CA THR A 3 15.60 50.54 11.88
C THR A 3 16.37 49.33 11.40
N LEU A 4 17.51 49.12 12.01
CA LEU A 4 18.38 47.96 11.86
C LEU A 4 17.66 46.75 12.50
N VAL A 5 17.19 45.80 11.69
CA VAL A 5 16.77 44.49 12.18
C VAL A 5 18.03 43.66 12.34
N ILE A 6 18.52 43.57 13.57
CA ILE A 6 19.56 42.63 13.94
C ILE A 6 18.96 41.25 13.95
N SER A 7 19.25 40.47 12.92
CA SER A 7 19.05 39.02 12.96
C SER A 7 20.05 38.42 13.95
N MET A 8 19.58 38.12 15.14
CA MET A 8 20.34 37.27 16.07
C MET A 8 20.39 35.87 15.49
N PHE A 9 21.45 35.59 14.76
CA PHE A 9 21.90 34.21 14.59
C PHE A 9 22.42 33.76 15.95
N ALA A 10 21.59 33.09 16.72
CA ALA A 10 22.05 32.30 17.83
C ALA A 10 23.03 31.27 17.25
N SER A 11 24.30 31.37 17.67
CA SER A 11 25.32 30.35 17.44
C SER A 11 24.86 29.06 18.16
N GLY A 12 23.96 28.31 17.52
CA GLY A 12 23.58 26.99 17.98
C GLY A 12 24.80 26.08 17.87
N VAL A 13 25.25 25.56 18.99
CA VAL A 13 26.16 24.43 19.04
C VAL A 13 25.55 23.36 18.16
N ASN A 14 26.23 23.00 17.08
CA ASN A 14 25.78 21.97 16.14
C ASN A 14 25.95 20.62 16.84
N THR A 15 25.00 20.31 17.74
CA THR A 15 24.99 19.04 18.47
C THR A 15 24.64 17.96 17.48
N ALA A 16 25.52 16.95 17.36
CA ALA A 16 25.22 15.78 16.53
C ALA A 16 23.93 15.12 17.02
N CYS A 17 23.11 14.64 16.07
CA CYS A 17 21.91 13.89 16.40
C CYS A 17 22.29 12.63 17.20
N PRO A 18 21.70 12.39 18.38
CA PRO A 18 21.91 11.16 19.14
C PRO A 18 21.62 9.92 18.30
N THR A 19 22.46 8.89 18.42
CA THR A 19 22.32 7.65 17.68
C THR A 19 22.16 6.45 18.61
N VAL A 20 21.20 5.59 18.33
CA VAL A 20 20.84 4.43 19.16
C VAL A 20 20.70 3.19 18.27
N LYS A 21 21.34 2.10 18.68
CA LYS A 21 21.15 0.82 18.03
C LYS A 21 19.78 0.25 18.38
N ILE A 22 19.05 -0.25 17.38
CA ILE A 22 17.77 -0.91 17.56
C ILE A 22 17.77 -2.25 16.80
N GLN A 23 17.09 -3.25 17.35
CA GLN A 23 16.89 -4.53 16.68
C GLN A 23 15.40 -4.76 16.47
N PRO A 24 14.97 -5.09 15.24
CA PRO A 24 13.59 -5.45 15.00
C PRO A 24 13.27 -6.84 15.55
N GLU A 25 12.05 -6.99 16.00
CA GLU A 25 11.40 -8.27 16.21
C GLU A 25 10.79 -8.73 14.88
N ARG A 26 11.11 -9.94 14.43
CA ARG A 26 10.47 -10.51 13.25
C ARG A 26 9.12 -11.11 13.64
N LEU A 27 8.07 -10.60 13.04
CA LEU A 27 6.71 -11.12 13.18
C LEU A 27 6.44 -12.16 12.08
N PRO A 28 5.31 -12.90 12.16
CA PRO A 28 4.86 -13.75 11.06
C PRO A 28 4.80 -12.99 9.76
N ASP A 29 5.28 -13.61 8.70
CA ASP A 29 5.27 -13.06 7.35
C ASP A 29 3.84 -12.89 6.82
N LEU A 30 3.64 -11.93 5.90
CA LEU A 30 2.42 -11.86 5.10
C LEU A 30 2.18 -13.18 4.36
N ASN A 31 0.91 -13.57 4.21
CA ASN A 31 0.56 -14.75 3.41
C ASN A 31 0.90 -14.54 1.92
N ILE A 32 0.83 -13.29 1.45
CA ILE A 32 1.08 -12.94 0.05
C ILE A 32 2.18 -11.87 0.02
N PRO A 33 3.39 -12.19 -0.53
CA PRO A 33 4.42 -11.18 -0.74
C PRO A 33 3.90 -10.05 -1.62
N ARG A 34 4.07 -8.80 -1.17
CA ARG A 34 3.53 -7.65 -1.89
C ARG A 34 4.37 -6.40 -1.76
N THR A 35 4.29 -5.57 -2.79
CA THR A 35 4.81 -4.19 -2.80
C THR A 35 3.80 -3.25 -3.46
N ALA A 36 4.04 -1.93 -3.43
CA ALA A 36 3.10 -0.90 -3.90
C ALA A 36 1.69 -1.06 -3.30
N HIS A 37 1.64 -1.54 -2.06
CA HIS A 37 0.43 -1.67 -1.25
C HIS A 37 0.38 -0.56 -0.20
N HIS A 38 -0.78 -0.31 0.36
CA HIS A 38 -0.91 0.59 1.52
C HIS A 38 -0.84 -0.20 2.82
N VAL A 39 -0.28 0.43 3.86
CA VAL A 39 -0.27 -0.12 5.21
C VAL A 39 -0.88 0.90 6.16
N LEU A 40 -1.89 0.51 6.91
CA LEU A 40 -2.61 1.35 7.86
C LEU A 40 -2.84 0.59 9.17
N CYS A 41 -2.90 1.31 10.28
CA CYS A 41 -3.41 0.77 11.53
C CYS A 41 -4.89 1.14 11.67
N LEU A 42 -5.77 0.18 11.43
CA LEU A 42 -7.22 0.36 11.39
C LEU A 42 -7.85 -0.41 12.54
N ASN A 43 -8.67 0.26 13.35
CA ASN A 43 -9.31 -0.35 14.52
C ASN A 43 -8.32 -1.12 15.43
N GLY A 44 -7.05 -0.66 15.47
CA GLY A 44 -5.97 -1.29 16.24
C GLY A 44 -5.30 -2.49 15.58
N GLU A 45 -5.67 -2.84 14.36
CA GLU A 45 -5.08 -3.92 13.55
C GLU A 45 -4.28 -3.33 12.39
N VAL A 46 -3.04 -3.81 12.19
CA VAL A 46 -2.23 -3.40 11.03
C VAL A 46 -2.78 -4.11 9.80
N THR A 47 -3.04 -3.35 8.76
CA THR A 47 -3.73 -3.80 7.55
C THR A 47 -2.92 -3.45 6.32
N ALA A 48 -2.61 -4.43 5.47
CA ALA A 48 -1.94 -4.29 4.18
C ALA A 48 -2.97 -4.42 3.04
N ILE A 49 -3.09 -3.40 2.20
CA ILE A 49 -4.17 -3.27 1.21
C ILE A 49 -3.62 -3.26 -0.21
N GLY A 50 -4.04 -4.21 -1.04
CA GLY A 50 -3.72 -4.27 -2.46
C GLY A 50 -2.24 -4.49 -2.77
N GLY A 51 -1.72 -3.73 -3.73
CA GLY A 51 -0.37 -3.87 -4.23
C GLY A 51 -0.23 -4.94 -5.31
N HIS A 52 0.99 -5.35 -5.58
CA HIS A 52 1.30 -6.40 -6.56
C HIS A 52 2.29 -7.43 -6.01
N THR A 53 2.23 -8.62 -6.58
CA THR A 53 3.16 -9.72 -6.37
C THR A 53 4.26 -9.72 -7.46
N THR A 54 5.02 -10.80 -7.57
CA THR A 54 6.06 -10.97 -8.61
C THR A 54 5.54 -10.67 -10.01
N ALA A 55 6.38 -10.12 -10.87
CA ALA A 55 6.04 -9.68 -12.23
C ALA A 55 4.95 -8.60 -12.29
N PHE A 56 4.84 -7.77 -11.26
CA PHE A 56 3.85 -6.70 -11.16
C PHE A 56 2.40 -7.20 -11.32
N ILE A 57 2.11 -8.42 -10.85
CA ILE A 57 0.75 -8.96 -10.90
C ILE A 57 -0.05 -8.35 -9.75
N PRO A 58 -1.07 -7.52 -10.02
CA PRO A 58 -1.90 -6.92 -8.98
C PRO A 58 -2.61 -7.98 -8.15
N THR A 59 -2.64 -7.80 -6.83
CA THR A 59 -3.34 -8.72 -5.94
C THR A 59 -4.68 -8.13 -5.48
N PRO A 60 -5.79 -8.84 -5.69
CA PRO A 60 -7.10 -8.42 -5.19
C PRO A 60 -7.30 -8.87 -3.74
N THR A 61 -6.30 -8.62 -2.88
CA THR A 61 -6.35 -9.06 -1.49
C THR A 61 -5.96 -7.94 -0.52
N LEU A 62 -6.57 -8.01 0.64
CA LEU A 62 -6.20 -7.26 1.84
C LEU A 62 -5.78 -8.26 2.90
N GLU A 63 -4.74 -7.96 3.67
CA GLU A 63 -4.38 -8.74 4.85
C GLU A 63 -4.41 -7.85 6.10
N TYR A 64 -4.91 -8.38 7.21
CA TYR A 64 -4.86 -7.70 8.50
C TYR A 64 -4.22 -8.60 9.57
N TYR A 65 -3.45 -7.98 10.47
CA TYR A 65 -2.74 -8.66 11.55
C TYR A 65 -3.57 -8.66 12.82
N LYS A 66 -3.91 -9.85 13.28
CA LYS A 66 -4.70 -10.06 14.48
C LYS A 66 -4.30 -11.32 15.21
N ASP A 67 -4.26 -11.26 16.54
CA ASP A 67 -3.98 -12.40 17.42
C ASP A 67 -2.70 -13.18 17.06
N GLY A 68 -1.70 -12.46 16.48
CA GLY A 68 -0.40 -13.03 16.11
C GLY A 68 -0.33 -13.63 14.70
N GLU A 69 -1.37 -13.48 13.88
CA GLU A 69 -1.46 -14.04 12.53
C GLU A 69 -1.99 -13.03 11.52
N TRP A 70 -1.63 -13.21 10.24
CA TRP A 70 -2.19 -12.45 9.12
C TRP A 70 -3.40 -13.17 8.54
N HIS A 71 -4.50 -12.44 8.41
CA HIS A 71 -5.76 -12.92 7.84
C HIS A 71 -5.98 -12.30 6.47
N VAL A 72 -6.22 -13.14 5.46
CA VAL A 72 -6.43 -12.69 4.07
C VAL A 72 -7.91 -12.49 3.79
N LEU A 73 -8.24 -11.34 3.20
CA LEU A 73 -9.57 -11.03 2.69
C LEU A 73 -9.50 -10.80 1.18
N GLN A 74 -10.51 -11.26 0.49
CA GLN A 74 -10.64 -11.10 -0.95
C GLN A 74 -11.43 -9.83 -1.28
N MET A 75 -10.80 -8.91 -2.01
CA MET A 75 -11.44 -7.74 -2.63
C MET A 75 -12.12 -8.12 -3.95
N ALA A 76 -13.10 -7.34 -4.38
CA ALA A 76 -13.74 -7.56 -5.67
C ALA A 76 -12.81 -7.18 -6.84
N TYR A 77 -11.91 -6.24 -6.64
CA TYR A 77 -11.00 -5.73 -7.65
C TYR A 77 -9.54 -5.80 -7.19
N ALA A 78 -8.61 -5.84 -8.15
CA ALA A 78 -7.20 -5.68 -7.86
C ALA A 78 -6.86 -4.18 -7.79
N HIS A 79 -6.15 -3.80 -6.73
CA HIS A 79 -5.82 -2.42 -6.44
C HIS A 79 -4.29 -2.28 -6.22
N ASN A 80 -3.53 -2.22 -7.32
CA ASN A 80 -2.10 -1.92 -7.25
C ASN A 80 -1.88 -0.42 -7.43
N ASP A 81 -1.10 0.23 -6.56
CA ASP A 81 -0.95 1.69 -6.52
C ASP A 81 -2.31 2.44 -6.44
N ALA A 82 -3.20 1.93 -5.63
CA ALA A 82 -4.53 2.49 -5.42
C ALA A 82 -4.50 3.81 -4.64
N ILE A 83 -5.65 4.42 -4.57
CA ILE A 83 -5.94 5.52 -3.65
C ILE A 83 -6.60 4.92 -2.42
N VAL A 84 -6.03 5.16 -1.25
CA VAL A 84 -6.58 4.66 0.03
C VAL A 84 -6.87 5.84 0.95
N VAL A 85 -8.13 5.99 1.33
CA VAL A 85 -8.59 7.12 2.15
C VAL A 85 -9.28 6.60 3.42
N PRO A 86 -8.65 6.72 4.58
CA PRO A 86 -9.35 6.52 5.85
C PRO A 86 -10.44 7.58 6.02
N LEU A 87 -11.66 7.13 6.30
CA LEU A 87 -12.82 7.99 6.45
C LEU A 87 -13.14 8.24 7.93
N SER A 88 -13.77 9.37 8.22
CA SER A 88 -14.23 9.74 9.56
C SER A 88 -15.26 8.75 10.14
N SER A 89 -15.91 7.97 9.29
CA SER A 89 -16.78 6.85 9.68
C SER A 89 -16.03 5.65 10.27
N GLY A 90 -14.68 5.63 10.22
CA GLY A 90 -13.84 4.50 10.58
C GLY A 90 -13.67 3.48 9.45
N LYS A 91 -14.34 3.65 8.32
CA LYS A 91 -14.16 2.84 7.12
C LYS A 91 -13.02 3.36 6.25
N VAL A 92 -12.63 2.59 5.25
CA VAL A 92 -11.57 2.95 4.31
C VAL A 92 -12.08 2.84 2.88
N LEU A 93 -11.97 3.93 2.14
CA LEU A 93 -12.18 3.92 0.70
C LEU A 93 -10.92 3.41 0.01
N ILE A 94 -11.08 2.45 -0.89
CA ILE A 94 -10.05 1.95 -1.79
C ILE A 94 -10.53 2.23 -3.20
N ALA A 95 -9.75 2.96 -4.01
CA ALA A 95 -10.19 3.44 -5.30
C ALA A 95 -9.08 3.40 -6.35
N GLY A 96 -9.43 3.11 -7.60
CA GLY A 96 -8.50 3.08 -8.71
C GLY A 96 -7.39 2.04 -8.56
N GLY A 97 -6.21 2.36 -9.04
CA GLY A 97 -5.07 1.46 -9.12
C GLY A 97 -4.96 0.76 -10.46
N TYR A 98 -3.93 -0.06 -10.60
CA TYR A 98 -3.73 -0.90 -11.79
C TYR A 98 -4.34 -2.28 -11.55
N GLU A 99 -5.12 -2.76 -12.52
CA GLU A 99 -5.76 -4.08 -12.47
C GLU A 99 -5.04 -5.16 -13.29
N LYS A 100 -4.00 -4.77 -14.06
CA LYS A 100 -3.23 -5.66 -14.94
C LYS A 100 -1.76 -5.67 -14.56
N PRO A 101 -1.01 -6.73 -14.91
CA PRO A 101 0.43 -6.77 -14.77
C PRO A 101 1.15 -5.60 -15.47
N LEU A 102 2.38 -5.32 -15.06
CA LEU A 102 3.25 -4.29 -15.60
C LEU A 102 2.77 -2.84 -15.39
N GLY A 103 1.93 -2.58 -14.38
CA GLY A 103 1.46 -1.23 -14.09
C GLY A 103 0.58 -0.63 -15.19
N ILE A 104 -0.23 -1.47 -15.85
CA ILE A 104 -1.18 -1.03 -16.89
C ILE A 104 -2.62 -1.33 -16.47
N GLY A 105 -3.58 -0.73 -17.18
CA GLY A 105 -4.99 -0.97 -16.89
C GLY A 105 -5.46 -0.26 -15.64
N GLN A 106 -5.24 1.07 -15.58
CA GLN A 106 -5.89 1.89 -14.56
C GLN A 106 -7.40 1.65 -14.55
N THR A 107 -8.01 1.66 -13.38
CA THR A 107 -9.41 1.32 -13.20
C THR A 107 -10.26 2.45 -12.61
N TYR A 108 -11.58 2.37 -12.78
CA TYR A 108 -12.60 3.22 -12.13
C TYR A 108 -13.09 2.61 -10.81
N SER A 109 -12.73 1.35 -10.54
CA SER A 109 -13.33 0.59 -9.44
C SER A 109 -13.06 1.21 -8.09
N THR A 110 -14.04 1.13 -7.21
CA THR A 110 -13.95 1.57 -5.83
C THR A 110 -14.59 0.53 -4.92
N GLU A 111 -14.04 0.40 -3.74
CA GLU A 111 -14.57 -0.45 -2.67
C GLU A 111 -14.47 0.30 -1.35
N ILE A 112 -15.36 0.01 -0.43
CA ILE A 112 -15.26 0.49 0.93
C ILE A 112 -15.00 -0.69 1.87
N TYR A 113 -13.93 -0.64 2.62
CA TYR A 113 -13.60 -1.63 3.64
C TYR A 113 -14.06 -1.18 5.02
N ASP A 114 -14.72 -2.06 5.73
CA ASP A 114 -15.09 -1.87 7.14
C ASP A 114 -14.16 -2.72 8.02
N PRO A 115 -13.21 -2.09 8.77
CA PRO A 115 -12.24 -2.82 9.58
C PRO A 115 -12.83 -3.39 10.89
N VAL A 116 -14.08 -3.08 11.22
CA VAL A 116 -14.76 -3.66 12.38
C VAL A 116 -15.39 -5.01 12.03
N THR A 117 -15.99 -5.09 10.85
CA THR A 117 -16.70 -6.29 10.38
C THR A 117 -15.88 -7.12 9.40
N HIS A 118 -14.73 -6.60 8.94
CA HIS A 118 -13.87 -7.20 7.91
C HIS A 118 -14.64 -7.51 6.61
N THR A 119 -15.48 -6.58 6.19
CA THR A 119 -16.32 -6.73 4.99
C THR A 119 -16.07 -5.59 4.01
N PHE A 120 -16.33 -5.88 2.73
CA PHE A 120 -16.29 -4.90 1.67
C PHE A 120 -17.71 -4.53 1.23
N GLY A 121 -17.88 -3.27 0.87
CA GLY A 121 -19.10 -2.73 0.28
C GLY A 121 -18.80 -1.98 -1.01
N ASP A 122 -19.84 -1.77 -1.81
CA ASP A 122 -19.79 -0.91 -2.99
C ASP A 122 -19.76 0.57 -2.57
N PHE A 123 -18.93 1.37 -3.24
CA PHE A 123 -18.83 2.82 -3.04
C PHE A 123 -19.07 3.62 -4.31
N GLY A 124 -19.48 2.98 -5.40
CA GLY A 124 -19.68 3.59 -6.71
C GLY A 124 -18.48 3.43 -7.64
N CYS A 125 -18.14 4.46 -8.39
CA CYS A 125 -16.99 4.44 -9.29
C CYS A 125 -16.39 5.84 -9.48
N LEU A 126 -15.11 5.88 -9.82
CA LEU A 126 -14.43 7.09 -10.26
C LEU A 126 -15.01 7.56 -11.61
N ASP A 127 -14.96 8.86 -11.89
CA ASP A 127 -15.27 9.43 -13.20
C ASP A 127 -14.17 9.10 -14.21
N ARG A 128 -12.91 9.09 -13.75
CA ARG A 128 -11.73 8.80 -14.56
C ARG A 128 -10.94 7.62 -14.02
N LYS A 129 -10.26 6.90 -14.91
CA LYS A 129 -9.32 5.85 -14.51
C LYS A 129 -8.12 6.46 -13.82
N ARG A 130 -7.78 5.98 -12.64
CA ARG A 130 -6.69 6.53 -11.84
C ARG A 130 -5.83 5.46 -11.20
N ALA A 131 -4.55 5.80 -11.08
CA ALA A 131 -3.58 5.13 -10.23
C ALA A 131 -2.53 6.15 -9.80
N GLN A 132 -1.81 5.89 -8.71
CA GLN A 132 -0.78 6.78 -8.18
C GLN A 132 -1.31 8.20 -7.86
N SER A 133 -2.54 8.25 -7.41
CA SER A 133 -3.23 9.45 -6.99
C SER A 133 -3.38 9.47 -5.48
N MET A 134 -3.71 10.60 -4.90
CA MET A 134 -4.00 10.71 -3.47
C MET A 134 -5.45 11.16 -3.25
N GLY A 135 -6.02 10.73 -2.13
CA GLY A 135 -7.36 11.11 -1.71
C GLY A 135 -7.38 11.69 -0.30
N VAL A 136 -8.37 12.53 -0.02
CA VAL A 136 -8.62 13.09 1.31
C VAL A 136 -10.11 13.31 1.55
N GLU A 137 -10.58 12.97 2.75
CA GLU A 137 -11.94 13.30 3.18
C GLU A 137 -12.01 14.73 3.71
N LEU A 138 -13.03 15.48 3.28
CA LEU A 138 -13.38 16.80 3.79
C LEU A 138 -14.44 16.69 4.91
N ASP A 139 -14.63 17.73 5.72
CA ASP A 139 -15.60 17.72 6.84
C ASP A 139 -17.07 17.54 6.40
N SER A 140 -17.34 17.83 5.14
CA SER A 140 -18.64 17.57 4.53
C SER A 140 -18.93 16.08 4.30
N GLY A 141 -17.98 15.18 4.60
CA GLY A 141 -18.04 13.77 4.22
C GLY A 141 -17.77 13.53 2.74
N LYS A 142 -17.38 14.57 2.01
CA LYS A 142 -16.96 14.46 0.61
C LYS A 142 -15.53 13.96 0.55
N VAL A 143 -15.23 13.13 -0.44
CA VAL A 143 -13.87 12.65 -0.70
C VAL A 143 -13.36 13.34 -1.95
N MET A 144 -12.23 14.03 -1.83
CA MET A 144 -11.49 14.61 -2.93
C MET A 144 -10.38 13.67 -3.35
N ILE A 145 -10.25 13.46 -4.65
CA ILE A 145 -9.15 12.71 -5.26
C ILE A 145 -8.45 13.60 -6.27
N ALA A 146 -7.13 13.58 -6.29
CA ALA A 146 -6.32 14.33 -7.24
C ALA A 146 -5.04 13.56 -7.60
N GLY A 147 -4.47 13.92 -8.76
CA GLY A 147 -3.28 13.29 -9.33
C GLY A 147 -3.62 12.12 -10.23
N ASN A 148 -2.69 11.81 -11.10
CA ASN A 148 -2.67 10.63 -11.96
C ASN A 148 -1.31 10.51 -12.64
N TRP A 149 -0.88 9.30 -12.97
CA TRP A 149 0.39 9.08 -13.66
C TRP A 149 0.37 9.46 -15.15
N TYR A 150 -0.76 9.32 -15.81
CA TYR A 150 -0.90 9.44 -17.28
C TYR A 150 -1.59 10.72 -17.76
N HIS A 151 -1.29 11.89 -17.21
CA HIS A 151 -1.72 13.20 -17.73
C HIS A 151 -3.23 13.50 -17.78
N ASP A 152 -4.06 12.71 -17.15
CA ASP A 152 -5.48 13.05 -16.97
C ASP A 152 -5.71 13.60 -15.56
N ASP A 153 -4.98 14.66 -15.27
CA ASP A 153 -4.78 15.21 -13.94
C ASP A 153 -5.90 16.17 -13.60
N GLY A 154 -6.96 15.69 -13.10
CA GLY A 154 -8.02 16.54 -12.61
C GLY A 154 -8.37 16.19 -11.17
N ILE A 155 -9.11 17.07 -10.55
CA ILE A 155 -9.73 16.84 -9.25
C ILE A 155 -11.09 16.20 -9.46
N GLU A 156 -11.33 15.09 -8.78
CA GLU A 156 -12.65 14.50 -8.64
C GLU A 156 -13.15 14.64 -7.21
N MET A 157 -14.45 14.80 -7.07
CA MET A 157 -15.13 14.92 -5.79
C MET A 157 -16.26 13.92 -5.69
N PHE A 158 -16.27 13.09 -4.65
CA PHE A 158 -17.41 12.30 -4.27
C PHE A 158 -18.40 13.18 -3.52
N ASP A 159 -19.64 13.21 -3.96
CA ASP A 159 -20.70 14.10 -3.45
C ASP A 159 -21.52 13.52 -2.30
N GLY A 160 -21.17 12.33 -1.85
CA GLY A 160 -21.90 11.59 -0.81
C GLY A 160 -22.97 10.64 -1.35
N HIS A 161 -23.14 10.52 -2.68
CA HIS A 161 -24.14 9.60 -3.27
C HIS A 161 -23.52 8.31 -3.79
N LYS A 162 -23.21 8.20 -5.09
CA LYS A 162 -22.70 6.92 -5.63
C LYS A 162 -21.60 7.05 -6.68
N SER A 163 -21.17 8.24 -6.99
CA SER A 163 -20.14 8.45 -8.01
C SER A 163 -19.29 9.67 -7.71
N PHE A 164 -18.07 9.60 -8.22
CA PHE A 164 -17.22 10.78 -8.26
C PHE A 164 -17.59 11.63 -9.47
N ALA A 165 -17.50 12.95 -9.32
CA ALA A 165 -17.67 13.90 -10.38
C ALA A 165 -16.40 14.72 -10.56
N TYR A 166 -16.00 14.93 -11.80
CA TYR A 166 -14.91 15.81 -12.16
C TYR A 166 -15.21 17.26 -11.73
N VAL A 167 -14.20 17.93 -11.19
CA VAL A 167 -14.34 19.32 -10.69
C VAL A 167 -13.56 20.30 -11.54
N LYS A 168 -12.25 20.08 -11.72
CA LYS A 168 -11.38 20.95 -12.51
C LYS A 168 -10.07 20.25 -12.87
N ASP A 169 -9.39 20.75 -13.91
CA ASP A 169 -8.01 20.37 -14.21
C ASP A 169 -7.03 20.99 -13.21
N VAL A 170 -5.88 20.36 -13.07
CA VAL A 170 -4.71 20.92 -12.41
C VAL A 170 -3.65 21.27 -13.47
N GLU A 171 -2.85 22.31 -13.22
CA GLU A 171 -1.91 22.81 -14.22
C GLU A 171 -0.66 21.95 -14.40
N THR A 172 -0.35 21.11 -13.44
CA THR A 172 0.84 20.26 -13.45
C THR A 172 0.46 18.81 -13.25
N GLY A 173 1.09 17.90 -14.02
CA GLY A 173 0.93 16.46 -13.84
C GLY A 173 1.41 16.03 -12.45
N HIS A 174 0.54 15.38 -11.69
CA HIS A 174 0.81 14.97 -10.33
C HIS A 174 0.72 13.45 -10.17
N GLY A 175 1.82 12.75 -10.47
CA GLY A 175 2.00 11.37 -10.00
C GLY A 175 2.48 11.37 -8.55
N HIS A 176 1.82 10.64 -7.67
CA HIS A 176 2.10 10.62 -6.22
C HIS A 176 2.18 12.02 -5.56
N PRO A 177 1.16 12.88 -5.72
CA PRO A 177 1.18 14.20 -5.13
C PRO A 177 1.01 14.15 -3.62
N PHE A 178 1.32 15.26 -2.94
CA PHE A 178 0.76 15.54 -1.63
C PHE A 178 -0.61 16.21 -1.81
N LEU A 179 -1.64 15.59 -1.28
CA LEU A 179 -2.99 16.13 -1.22
C LEU A 179 -3.38 16.32 0.24
N LEU A 180 -3.38 17.57 0.71
CA LEU A 180 -3.54 17.89 2.11
C LEU A 180 -4.76 18.80 2.31
N ARG A 181 -5.59 18.44 3.24
CA ARG A 181 -6.71 19.27 3.68
C ARG A 181 -6.21 20.46 4.46
N THR A 182 -6.71 21.66 4.16
CA THR A 182 -6.25 22.93 4.75
C THR A 182 -7.33 23.69 5.49
N ALA A 183 -8.59 23.38 5.20
CA ALA A 183 -9.76 23.92 5.86
C ALA A 183 -10.89 22.89 5.89
N LYS A 184 -12.04 23.27 6.43
CA LYS A 184 -13.21 22.40 6.53
C LYS A 184 -13.57 21.74 5.19
N ASP A 185 -13.63 22.54 4.12
CA ASP A 185 -14.00 22.11 2.77
C ASP A 185 -12.99 22.62 1.73
N ASP A 186 -11.70 22.60 2.07
CA ASP A 186 -10.63 23.01 1.17
C ASP A 186 -9.38 22.15 1.35
N ALA A 187 -8.65 21.99 0.25
CA ALA A 187 -7.44 21.20 0.20
C ALA A 187 -6.45 21.80 -0.81
N ILE A 188 -5.18 21.43 -0.65
CA ILE A 188 -4.08 21.80 -1.56
C ILE A 188 -3.44 20.54 -2.13
N ILE A 189 -2.94 20.67 -3.36
CA ILE A 189 -2.16 19.65 -4.04
C ILE A 189 -0.82 20.23 -4.48
N PHE A 190 0.27 19.52 -4.23
CA PHE A 190 1.63 19.94 -4.59
C PHE A 190 2.60 18.75 -4.56
N GLY A 191 3.80 18.97 -5.11
CA GLY A 191 4.80 17.93 -5.23
C GLY A 191 4.31 16.83 -6.17
N SER A 192 5.17 16.28 -6.97
CA SER A 192 4.83 15.16 -7.85
C SER A 192 6.08 14.60 -8.51
N PHE A 193 5.94 13.43 -9.14
CA PHE A 193 6.90 12.93 -10.12
C PHE A 193 6.45 13.28 -11.53
N SER A 194 7.42 13.60 -12.40
CA SER A 194 7.18 13.62 -13.83
C SER A 194 7.12 12.19 -14.37
N PHE A 195 6.53 12.01 -15.55
CA PHE A 195 6.54 10.74 -16.27
C PHE A 195 7.96 10.15 -16.50
N LYS A 196 9.00 10.99 -16.44
CA LYS A 196 10.42 10.57 -16.54
C LYS A 196 11.02 10.10 -15.21
N GLY A 197 10.22 10.10 -14.13
CA GLY A 197 10.69 9.70 -12.80
C GLY A 197 11.44 10.79 -12.03
N ASP A 198 11.55 12.00 -12.60
CA ASP A 198 12.13 13.14 -11.90
C ASP A 198 11.09 13.79 -11.00
N SER A 199 11.46 14.15 -9.77
CA SER A 199 10.59 14.97 -8.93
C SER A 199 10.39 16.33 -9.61
N LEU A 200 9.14 16.74 -9.80
CA LEU A 200 8.85 18.07 -10.29
C LEU A 200 9.20 19.09 -9.20
N GLN A 201 10.27 19.82 -9.42
CA GLN A 201 10.68 20.95 -8.57
C GLN A 201 9.78 22.14 -8.87
N SER A 202 8.58 22.13 -8.29
CA SER A 202 7.63 23.20 -8.45
C SER A 202 7.33 23.85 -7.11
N SER A 203 7.48 25.16 -7.02
CA SER A 203 7.00 25.96 -5.88
C SER A 203 5.49 26.22 -5.94
N LYS A 204 4.84 25.77 -7.02
CA LYS A 204 3.41 25.98 -7.25
C LYS A 204 2.58 24.99 -6.45
N VAL A 205 1.64 25.54 -5.68
CA VAL A 205 0.66 24.81 -4.89
C VAL A 205 -0.71 25.07 -5.47
N GLU A 206 -1.37 24.03 -5.92
CA GLU A 206 -2.73 24.11 -6.41
C GLU A 206 -3.74 24.05 -5.27
N ARG A 207 -4.88 24.68 -5.44
CA ARG A 207 -5.96 24.72 -4.44
C ARG A 207 -7.24 24.16 -5.03
N LEU A 208 -8.04 23.51 -4.19
CA LEU A 208 -9.40 23.16 -4.57
C LEU A 208 -10.22 24.43 -4.87
N LYS A 209 -10.11 25.43 -4.00
CA LYS A 209 -10.78 26.71 -4.14
C LYS A 209 -9.75 27.82 -4.40
N GLY A 210 -9.90 28.50 -5.55
CA GLY A 210 -9.03 29.60 -5.96
C GLY A 210 -7.92 29.21 -6.93
N ASP A 211 -7.07 30.18 -7.20
CA ASP A 211 -5.95 30.04 -8.13
C ASP A 211 -4.73 29.39 -7.46
N PRO A 212 -3.86 28.75 -8.24
CA PRO A 212 -2.58 28.26 -7.76
C PRO A 212 -1.72 29.37 -7.17
N VAL A 213 -0.94 29.06 -6.14
CA VAL A 213 -0.05 30.01 -5.50
C VAL A 213 1.38 29.49 -5.47
N ASN A 214 2.35 30.38 -5.63
CA ASN A 214 3.76 30.06 -5.39
C ASN A 214 4.07 30.13 -3.90
N VAL A 215 4.75 29.12 -3.39
CA VAL A 215 5.18 29.02 -2.00
C VAL A 215 6.71 29.18 -1.94
N PRO A 216 7.23 30.30 -1.38
CA PRO A 216 8.67 30.58 -1.40
C PRO A 216 9.53 29.50 -0.74
N LEU A 217 8.99 28.79 0.27
CA LEU A 217 9.68 27.66 0.89
C LEU A 217 9.98 26.56 -0.12
N LEU A 218 9.04 26.26 -1.01
CA LEU A 218 9.16 25.19 -2.01
C LEU A 218 10.10 25.56 -3.18
N GLU A 219 10.56 26.81 -3.29
CA GLU A 219 11.62 27.18 -4.23
C GLU A 219 13.00 26.67 -3.80
N GLN A 220 13.19 26.45 -2.50
CA GLN A 220 14.46 25.99 -1.90
C GLN A 220 14.38 24.56 -1.39
N TRP A 221 13.21 24.15 -0.92
CA TRP A 221 12.97 22.87 -0.27
C TRP A 221 11.85 22.11 -1.00
N HIS A 222 12.24 21.10 -1.77
CA HIS A 222 11.30 20.34 -2.58
C HIS A 222 10.72 19.17 -1.77
N PRO A 223 9.41 18.93 -1.85
CA PRO A 223 8.80 17.75 -1.21
C PRO A 223 9.48 16.48 -1.68
N LYS A 224 9.87 15.64 -0.73
CA LYS A 224 10.45 14.34 -1.05
C LYS A 224 9.33 13.35 -1.33
N CYS A 225 8.83 13.39 -2.56
CA CYS A 225 7.82 12.45 -3.04
C CYS A 225 8.45 11.06 -3.25
N MET A 226 7.65 10.03 -3.14
CA MET A 226 8.10 8.64 -3.32
C MET A 226 7.17 7.89 -4.27
N TYR A 227 7.72 6.86 -4.90
CA TYR A 227 6.96 5.85 -5.63
C TYR A 227 6.14 4.92 -4.73
N ILE A 228 5.99 5.24 -3.46
CA ILE A 228 5.28 4.40 -2.49
C ILE A 228 3.93 5.04 -2.20
N PRO A 229 2.84 4.25 -2.27
CA PRO A 229 1.52 4.74 -1.94
C PRO A 229 1.47 5.22 -0.49
N ASN A 230 1.10 6.48 -0.28
CA ASN A 230 0.93 7.09 1.03
C ASN A 230 -0.49 7.61 1.19
N SER A 231 -0.95 7.69 2.42
CA SER A 231 -2.18 8.37 2.78
C SER A 231 -1.87 9.74 3.40
N SER A 232 -2.70 10.74 3.15
CA SER A 232 -2.58 12.03 3.84
C SER A 232 -2.66 11.91 5.37
N ALA A 233 -3.28 10.82 5.85
CA ALA A 233 -3.37 10.51 7.28
C ALA A 233 -2.01 10.22 7.92
N ASP A 234 -1.03 9.70 7.17
CA ASP A 234 0.29 9.35 7.67
C ASP A 234 1.09 10.58 8.11
N TYR A 235 0.83 11.73 7.50
CA TYR A 235 1.50 13.01 7.75
C TYR A 235 0.76 13.92 8.73
N PHE A 236 -0.47 13.57 9.12
CA PHE A 236 -1.38 14.46 9.85
C PHE A 236 -1.03 14.54 11.34
N ILE A 237 -0.76 15.76 11.82
CA ILE A 237 -0.47 16.08 13.23
C ILE A 237 -1.50 17.06 13.85
N GLY A 238 -2.52 17.44 13.09
CA GLY A 238 -3.50 18.43 13.48
C GLY A 238 -4.62 17.89 14.38
N ASP A 239 -5.58 18.77 14.62
CA ASP A 239 -6.84 18.45 15.30
C ASP A 239 -7.99 19.02 14.46
N ALA A 240 -8.55 18.21 13.59
CA ALA A 240 -9.61 18.61 12.68
C ALA A 240 -10.86 19.12 13.42
N LYS A 241 -11.14 18.60 14.63
CA LYS A 241 -12.27 19.07 15.46
C LYS A 241 -12.10 20.51 15.92
N LYS A 242 -10.86 20.97 16.06
CA LYS A 242 -10.52 22.36 16.39
C LYS A 242 -10.22 23.21 15.14
N GLY A 243 -10.42 22.68 13.93
CA GLY A 243 -10.10 23.37 12.67
C GLY A 243 -8.60 23.56 12.45
N ILE A 244 -7.77 22.70 13.04
CA ILE A 244 -6.32 22.72 12.88
C ILE A 244 -5.93 21.59 11.93
N TYR A 245 -5.60 21.93 10.70
CA TYR A 245 -5.12 21.01 9.67
C TYR A 245 -3.61 21.18 9.55
N SER A 246 -2.86 20.30 10.16
CA SER A 246 -1.40 20.40 10.22
C SER A 246 -0.75 19.06 9.87
N TYR A 247 0.32 19.13 9.07
CA TYR A 247 1.01 17.96 8.52
C TYR A 247 2.51 18.15 8.63
N LEU A 248 3.25 17.06 8.74
CA LEU A 248 4.71 17.03 8.62
C LEU A 248 5.09 16.30 7.34
N ILE A 249 5.90 16.92 6.50
CA ILE A 249 6.38 16.33 5.25
C ILE A 249 7.90 16.45 5.15
N PRO A 250 8.61 15.42 4.69
CA PRO A 250 10.02 15.51 4.43
C PRO A 250 10.27 16.34 3.16
N VAL A 251 11.25 17.23 3.23
CA VAL A 251 11.68 18.06 2.10
C VAL A 251 13.19 17.98 1.94
N GLU A 252 13.66 18.13 0.71
CA GLU A 252 15.07 18.07 0.34
C GLU A 252 15.45 19.31 -0.45
N ASN A 253 16.61 19.89 -0.19
CA ASN A 253 17.12 21.00 -0.97
C ASN A 253 18.11 20.51 -2.06
N ASN A 254 18.56 21.43 -2.90
CA ASN A 254 19.48 21.13 -4.00
C ASN A 254 20.86 20.60 -3.54
N ASP A 255 21.24 20.83 -2.30
CA ASP A 255 22.47 20.33 -1.71
C ASP A 255 22.31 18.91 -1.10
N GLY A 256 21.14 18.32 -1.20
CA GLY A 256 20.81 17.02 -0.62
C GLY A 256 20.63 17.04 0.89
N GLN A 257 20.41 18.22 1.48
CA GLN A 257 20.02 18.32 2.88
C GLN A 257 18.54 18.01 3.02
N ILE A 258 18.18 17.35 4.10
CA ILE A 258 16.79 17.00 4.41
C ILE A 258 16.32 17.82 5.60
N ALA A 259 15.11 18.32 5.50
CA ALA A 259 14.39 18.97 6.58
C ALA A 259 12.95 18.44 6.65
N ILE A 260 12.25 18.81 7.71
CA ILE A 260 10.83 18.54 7.85
C ILE A 260 10.07 19.85 7.71
N ALA A 261 9.22 19.92 6.71
CA ALA A 261 8.28 21.02 6.57
C ALA A 261 7.01 20.74 7.35
N GLN A 262 6.48 21.77 7.99
CA GLN A 262 5.16 21.78 8.58
C GLN A 262 4.22 22.57 7.67
N VAL A 263 3.12 21.95 7.27
CA VAL A 263 2.03 22.60 6.53
C VAL A 263 0.86 22.75 7.48
N ARG A 264 0.56 23.99 7.88
CA ARG A 264 -0.53 24.28 8.83
C ARG A 264 -1.58 25.17 8.19
N ASN A 265 -2.79 24.67 8.02
CA ASN A 265 -3.90 25.35 7.36
C ASN A 265 -3.51 25.96 5.98
N GLY A 266 -2.61 25.26 5.27
CA GLY A 266 -2.09 25.70 3.96
C GLY A 266 -0.88 26.63 4.00
N GLU A 267 -0.38 26.99 5.19
CA GLU A 267 0.86 27.76 5.36
C GLU A 267 2.05 26.82 5.56
N PHE A 268 3.15 27.10 4.89
CA PHE A 268 4.36 26.28 4.89
C PHE A 268 5.45 26.92 5.72
N SER A 269 6.07 26.14 6.59
CA SER A 269 7.25 26.51 7.39
C SER A 269 8.14 25.31 7.60
N LEU A 270 9.43 25.50 7.91
CA LEU A 270 10.26 24.41 8.41
C LEU A 270 9.96 24.15 9.89
N LEU A 271 9.88 22.89 10.27
CA LEU A 271 9.84 22.50 11.68
C LEU A 271 11.21 22.79 12.30
N PRO A 272 11.30 23.62 13.35
CA PRO A 272 12.55 23.80 14.07
C PRO A 272 12.98 22.48 14.72
N THR A 273 14.19 22.01 14.43
CA THR A 273 14.77 20.78 14.98
C THR A 273 16.01 21.11 15.82
N ALA A 274 16.27 20.34 16.86
CA ALA A 274 17.40 20.54 17.78
C ALA A 274 18.77 20.28 17.12
N CYS A 275 18.80 19.53 16.03
CA CYS A 275 19.98 19.29 15.19
C CYS A 275 19.55 19.19 13.72
N ALA A 276 20.50 19.19 12.79
CA ALA A 276 20.21 18.90 11.39
C ALA A 276 19.79 17.43 11.21
N VAL A 277 18.91 17.16 10.23
CA VAL A 277 18.57 15.78 9.86
C VAL A 277 19.84 15.08 9.38
N PRO A 278 20.24 13.94 9.98
CA PRO A 278 21.46 13.25 9.60
C PRO A 278 21.33 12.66 8.17
N VAL A 279 22.14 13.14 7.24
CA VAL A 279 22.22 12.59 5.87
C VAL A 279 23.41 11.63 5.71
N LYS A 280 24.17 11.43 6.79
CA LYS A 280 25.25 10.45 6.89
C LYS A 280 25.14 9.66 8.18
N SER A 281 25.46 8.38 8.07
CA SER A 281 25.54 7.48 9.23
C SER A 281 26.73 7.84 10.14
N PRO A 282 26.79 7.31 11.37
CA PRO A 282 27.95 7.44 12.23
C PRO A 282 29.25 6.91 11.61
N TRP A 283 29.16 6.03 10.61
CA TRP A 283 30.30 5.47 9.87
C TRP A 283 30.61 6.23 8.57
N GLY A 284 29.92 7.36 8.30
CA GLY A 284 30.17 8.22 7.14
C GLY A 284 29.42 7.82 5.86
N GLN A 285 28.68 6.73 5.86
CA GLN A 285 27.86 6.31 4.72
C GLN A 285 26.67 7.25 4.53
N LYS A 286 26.31 7.51 3.30
CA LYS A 286 25.14 8.34 3.00
C LYS A 286 23.85 7.56 3.36
N ILE A 287 22.94 8.23 4.06
CA ILE A 287 21.61 7.72 4.37
C ILE A 287 20.65 8.19 3.27
N GLU A 288 19.97 7.26 2.62
CA GLU A 288 18.84 7.53 1.75
C GLU A 288 17.56 7.39 2.56
N TYR A 289 16.89 8.50 2.80
CA TYR A 289 15.55 8.45 3.38
C TYR A 289 14.54 8.18 2.28
N ALA A 290 13.71 7.18 2.53
CA ALA A 290 12.71 6.74 1.57
C ALA A 290 11.55 7.74 1.36
N GLY A 291 11.50 8.86 2.10
CA GLY A 291 10.41 9.83 2.05
C GLY A 291 9.15 9.38 2.80
N SER A 292 9.10 8.11 3.26
CA SER A 292 8.00 7.61 4.08
C SER A 292 8.14 8.14 5.50
N LEU A 293 7.30 9.11 5.84
CA LEU A 293 7.17 9.64 7.18
C LEU A 293 5.81 9.22 7.73
N VAL A 294 5.80 8.69 8.95
CA VAL A 294 4.56 8.34 9.65
C VAL A 294 4.54 8.99 11.03
N VAL A 295 3.36 9.28 11.51
CA VAL A 295 3.16 10.07 12.72
C VAL A 295 2.46 9.26 13.79
N ASP A 296 3.06 9.22 14.98
CA ASP A 296 2.37 8.86 16.21
C ASP A 296 1.83 10.11 16.89
N ARG A 297 0.52 10.31 16.79
CA ARG A 297 -0.17 11.47 17.38
C ARG A 297 -0.35 11.35 18.89
N GLN A 298 -0.32 10.15 19.45
CA GLN A 298 -0.54 9.93 20.88
C GLN A 298 0.64 10.47 21.69
N VAL A 299 1.86 10.17 21.22
CA VAL A 299 3.11 10.61 21.87
C VAL A 299 3.78 11.78 21.13
N GLN A 300 3.15 12.31 20.08
CA GLN A 300 3.61 13.43 19.27
C GLN A 300 5.02 13.21 18.69
N ARG A 301 5.24 12.04 18.11
CA ARG A 301 6.47 11.65 17.41
C ARG A 301 6.20 11.42 15.94
N ALA A 302 7.18 11.74 15.11
CA ALA A 302 7.21 11.36 13.71
C ALA A 302 8.42 10.48 13.44
N TYR A 303 8.27 9.53 12.53
CA TYR A 303 9.32 8.59 12.16
C TYR A 303 9.58 8.68 10.67
N LEU A 304 10.83 9.00 10.30
CA LEU A 304 11.29 9.00 8.92
C LEU A 304 12.26 7.83 8.74
N VAL A 305 11.95 6.91 7.84
CA VAL A 305 12.76 5.72 7.59
C VAL A 305 13.77 5.94 6.47
N GLY A 306 14.90 5.28 6.55
CA GLY A 306 15.98 5.37 5.59
C GLY A 306 16.90 4.15 5.62
N ARG A 307 17.89 4.14 4.74
CA ARG A 307 18.85 3.03 4.56
C ARG A 307 20.20 3.52 4.07
N ASP A 308 21.22 2.68 4.16
CA ASP A 308 22.51 2.95 3.49
C ASP A 308 22.36 2.98 1.97
N ILE A 309 22.97 3.98 1.32
CA ILE A 309 23.17 3.97 -0.13
C ILE A 309 24.40 3.13 -0.45
N LEU A 310 24.30 2.22 -1.42
CA LEU A 310 25.47 1.55 -2.00
C LEU A 310 26.29 2.56 -2.79
N ILE A 311 27.57 2.70 -2.45
CA ILE A 311 28.52 3.45 -3.25
C ILE A 311 28.91 2.55 -4.44
N GLN A 312 28.87 3.07 -5.67
CA GLN A 312 29.38 2.38 -6.86
C GLN A 312 30.83 1.96 -6.63
N GLY A 313 31.09 0.66 -6.56
CA GLY A 313 32.42 0.10 -6.34
C GLY A 313 32.50 -0.93 -5.21
N ASP A 314 31.57 -0.94 -4.27
CA ASP A 314 31.39 -2.07 -3.38
C ASP A 314 30.72 -3.21 -4.15
N ASP A 315 31.20 -4.44 -3.95
CA ASP A 315 30.71 -5.61 -4.67
C ASP A 315 29.19 -5.61 -4.73
N ALA A 316 28.64 -5.47 -5.92
CA ALA A 316 27.18 -5.39 -6.18
C ALA A 316 26.39 -6.63 -5.68
N HIS A 317 27.08 -7.59 -5.10
CA HIS A 317 26.53 -8.81 -4.50
C HIS A 317 26.07 -8.65 -3.05
N ASP A 318 26.37 -7.52 -2.38
CA ASP A 318 26.03 -7.32 -0.97
C ASP A 318 24.81 -6.40 -0.74
N VAL A 319 23.90 -6.37 -1.70
CA VAL A 319 22.59 -5.65 -1.60
C VAL A 319 21.79 -6.10 -0.35
N ASN A 320 22.14 -7.23 0.22
CA ASN A 320 21.45 -7.85 1.34
C ASN A 320 22.04 -7.45 2.71
N ASN A 321 23.06 -6.58 2.76
CA ASN A 321 23.78 -6.28 4.00
C ASN A 321 23.78 -4.77 4.30
N ARG A 322 22.59 -4.15 4.28
CA ARG A 322 22.43 -2.73 4.55
C ARG A 322 21.83 -2.48 5.92
N ARG A 323 22.25 -1.38 6.55
CA ARG A 323 21.60 -0.90 7.76
C ARG A 323 20.35 -0.13 7.42
N GLY A 324 19.33 -0.34 8.23
CA GLY A 324 18.16 0.51 8.29
C GLY A 324 18.34 1.64 9.29
N TYR A 325 17.70 2.77 9.01
CA TYR A 325 17.67 3.94 9.88
C TYR A 325 16.25 4.39 10.13
N ILE A 326 15.95 4.76 11.36
CA ILE A 326 14.67 5.36 11.75
C ILE A 326 15.00 6.65 12.48
N LEU A 327 14.69 7.80 11.86
CA LEU A 327 14.79 9.08 12.52
C LEU A 327 13.50 9.35 13.28
N CYS A 328 13.57 9.36 14.60
CA CYS A 328 12.49 9.75 15.49
C CYS A 328 12.57 11.25 15.74
N ILE A 329 11.48 11.98 15.56
CA ILE A 329 11.35 13.42 15.70
C ILE A 329 10.25 13.70 16.72
N GLU A 330 10.59 14.25 17.88
CA GLU A 330 9.63 14.59 18.93
C GLU A 330 9.00 15.98 18.64
N TYR A 331 8.11 16.04 17.64
CA TYR A 331 7.56 17.31 17.16
C TYR A 331 6.72 18.05 18.21
N GLY A 332 6.16 17.36 19.18
CA GLY A 332 5.43 17.97 20.30
C GLY A 332 6.29 18.85 21.19
N LYS A 333 7.61 18.64 21.19
CA LYS A 333 8.57 19.42 21.97
C LYS A 333 9.20 20.58 21.18
N ALA A 334 8.86 20.76 19.91
CA ALA A 334 9.41 21.82 19.05
C ALA A 334 9.18 23.24 19.58
N GLN A 335 8.12 23.46 20.34
CA GLN A 335 7.74 24.79 20.87
C GLN A 335 8.50 25.19 22.14
N GLN A 336 9.38 24.34 22.68
CA GLN A 336 10.11 24.61 23.93
C GLN A 336 11.41 25.42 23.75
N GLY A 337 11.58 26.07 22.59
CA GLY A 337 12.68 27.03 22.34
C GLY A 337 13.96 26.42 21.75
N ASN A 338 14.18 25.10 21.85
CA ASN A 338 15.37 24.41 21.36
C ASN A 338 15.16 23.59 20.09
N GLY A 339 13.98 23.70 19.47
CA GLY A 339 13.57 22.85 18.36
C GLY A 339 13.18 21.43 18.79
N ALA A 340 12.62 20.65 17.86
CA ALA A 340 12.20 19.27 18.09
C ALA A 340 13.43 18.38 18.34
N PRO A 341 13.51 17.67 19.48
CA PRO A 341 14.54 16.67 19.69
C PRO A 341 14.45 15.58 18.64
N MET A 342 15.59 15.07 18.19
CA MET A 342 15.68 13.97 17.25
C MET A 342 16.61 12.88 17.76
N THR A 343 16.29 11.63 17.41
CA THR A 343 17.14 10.47 17.67
C THR A 343 17.20 9.61 16.43
N LEU A 344 18.41 9.26 15.99
CA LEU A 344 18.63 8.36 14.87
C LEU A 344 18.80 6.93 15.39
N TYR A 345 17.81 6.08 15.18
CA TYR A 345 17.95 4.66 15.41
C TYR A 345 18.56 3.98 14.19
N TYR A 346 19.40 2.96 14.40
CA TYR A 346 20.01 2.18 13.33
C TYR A 346 19.99 0.69 13.64
N THR A 347 19.89 -0.14 12.60
CA THR A 347 19.93 -1.61 12.72
C THR A 347 21.35 -2.14 12.46
N GLU A 348 21.60 -3.39 12.84
CA GLU A 348 22.68 -4.15 12.20
C GLU A 348 22.38 -4.35 10.72
N PRO A 349 23.42 -4.63 9.89
CA PRO A 349 23.19 -5.01 8.52
C PRO A 349 22.20 -6.18 8.44
N MET A 350 21.20 -6.07 7.56
CA MET A 350 20.15 -7.05 7.39
C MET A 350 20.12 -7.53 5.93
N ALA A 351 19.88 -8.83 5.75
CA ALA A 351 19.71 -9.42 4.41
C ALA A 351 18.41 -8.96 3.70
N GLU A 352 17.48 -8.40 4.44
CA GLU A 352 16.18 -7.97 3.96
C GLU A 352 16.10 -6.45 3.94
N ASN A 353 15.88 -5.88 2.76
CA ASN A 353 15.70 -4.43 2.62
C ASN A 353 14.27 -4.05 3.00
N VAL A 354 14.09 -3.55 4.20
CA VAL A 354 12.79 -3.55 4.88
C VAL A 354 12.25 -2.16 5.19
N LEU A 355 12.61 -1.14 4.44
CA LEU A 355 12.30 0.22 4.86
C LEU A 355 11.28 0.93 3.98
N HIS A 356 10.31 0.20 3.42
CA HIS A 356 9.41 0.82 2.47
C HIS A 356 8.08 1.31 3.04
N LEU A 357 7.44 0.56 3.93
CA LEU A 357 6.07 0.85 4.35
C LEU A 357 5.93 0.83 5.87
N PRO A 358 6.39 1.91 6.54
CA PRO A 358 6.22 2.02 7.97
C PRO A 358 4.76 2.30 8.34
N VAL A 359 4.33 1.75 9.45
CA VAL A 359 3.06 2.09 10.11
C VAL A 359 3.25 2.13 11.61
N VAL A 360 2.61 3.08 12.27
CA VAL A 360 2.56 3.12 13.73
C VAL A 360 1.44 2.22 14.20
N THR A 361 1.77 1.24 15.04
CA THR A 361 0.79 0.34 15.64
C THR A 361 -0.03 1.05 16.73
N LYS A 362 -1.11 0.43 17.18
CA LYS A 362 -1.92 0.95 18.31
C LYS A 362 -1.11 1.13 19.60
N ASP A 363 -0.02 0.37 19.76
CA ASP A 363 0.84 0.39 20.95
C ASP A 363 2.00 1.40 20.84
N GLY A 364 2.05 2.18 19.74
CA GLY A 364 3.07 3.19 19.47
C GLY A 364 4.40 2.63 18.93
N ASP A 365 4.44 1.36 18.58
CA ASP A 365 5.59 0.73 17.92
C ASP A 365 5.55 0.96 16.41
N LEU A 366 6.70 0.89 15.76
CA LEU A 366 6.80 1.03 14.32
C LEU A 366 6.88 -0.36 13.66
N MET A 367 5.93 -0.65 12.78
CA MET A 367 5.93 -1.89 12.01
C MET A 367 6.25 -1.59 10.55
N ILE A 368 7.12 -2.40 9.95
CA ILE A 368 7.43 -2.39 8.52
C ILE A 368 6.83 -3.66 7.92
N VAL A 369 6.03 -3.51 6.86
CA VAL A 369 5.23 -4.60 6.31
C VAL A 369 5.50 -4.78 4.83
N GLY A 370 6.02 -5.92 4.42
CA GLY A 370 6.30 -6.24 3.03
C GLY A 370 7.29 -5.26 2.38
N GLY A 371 7.04 -4.89 1.13
CA GLY A 371 7.92 -4.04 0.33
C GLY A 371 8.62 -4.83 -0.77
N ASN A 372 9.76 -4.35 -1.25
CA ASN A 372 10.52 -5.02 -2.31
C ASN A 372 12.02 -5.07 -2.02
N ARG A 373 12.69 -6.04 -2.62
CA ARG A 373 14.14 -6.03 -2.75
C ARG A 373 14.56 -5.09 -3.87
N GLU A 374 15.70 -4.43 -3.72
CA GLU A 374 16.23 -3.53 -4.73
C GLU A 374 16.69 -4.23 -6.02
N ASP A 375 17.13 -5.47 -5.86
CA ASP A 375 17.80 -6.22 -6.91
C ASP A 375 16.91 -6.58 -8.09
N ASN A 376 15.63 -6.85 -7.89
CA ASN A 376 14.70 -7.33 -8.92
C ASN A 376 13.24 -6.89 -8.73
N TYR A 377 12.97 -5.87 -7.96
CA TYR A 377 11.57 -5.53 -7.58
C TYR A 377 10.81 -6.74 -7.01
N THR A 378 11.54 -7.65 -6.34
CA THR A 378 10.94 -8.86 -5.76
C THR A 378 10.13 -8.47 -4.54
N PRO A 379 8.81 -8.71 -4.54
CA PRO A 379 7.95 -8.42 -3.40
C PRO A 379 8.33 -9.27 -2.20
N LEU A 380 8.24 -8.68 -1.02
CA LEU A 380 8.55 -9.31 0.26
C LEU A 380 7.29 -9.61 1.05
N SER A 381 7.35 -10.67 1.84
CA SER A 381 6.36 -10.99 2.87
C SER A 381 6.81 -10.60 4.27
N THR A 382 8.06 -10.19 4.42
CA THR A 382 8.70 -9.91 5.71
C THR A 382 7.97 -8.82 6.49
N VAL A 383 7.80 -9.06 7.78
CA VAL A 383 7.21 -8.10 8.73
C VAL A 383 8.16 -7.90 9.89
N LEU A 384 8.55 -6.65 10.12
CA LEU A 384 9.44 -6.25 11.21
C LEU A 384 8.74 -5.28 12.16
N LEU A 385 8.90 -5.51 13.45
CA LEU A 385 8.40 -4.66 14.50
C LEU A 385 9.57 -4.03 15.24
N PHE A 386 9.61 -2.71 15.28
CA PHE A 386 10.53 -1.91 16.05
C PHE A 386 9.82 -1.38 17.29
N ARG A 387 10.29 -1.80 18.47
CA ARG A 387 9.76 -1.33 19.75
C ARG A 387 10.25 0.10 19.98
N MET A 388 9.43 1.08 19.59
CA MET A 388 9.71 2.51 19.77
C MET A 388 9.25 3.00 21.14
N GLY A 389 8.77 2.08 21.94
CA GLY A 389 8.12 2.31 23.19
C GLY A 389 8.95 3.09 24.18
N LEU A 390 8.25 3.72 25.07
CA LEU A 390 8.68 4.34 26.32
C LEU A 390 9.77 3.52 27.01
N SER A 391 11.01 3.57 26.47
CA SER A 391 12.16 2.98 27.13
C SER A 391 12.50 3.81 28.36
N SER A 392 12.13 3.26 29.52
CA SER A 392 12.98 3.28 30.71
C SER A 392 13.36 4.63 31.36
N GLU A 393 12.42 5.56 31.52
CA GLU A 393 12.62 6.55 32.60
C GLU A 393 11.70 6.34 33.82
N THR A 394 10.81 5.33 33.78
CA THR A 394 9.93 5.01 34.91
C THR A 394 10.12 3.60 35.49
N ALA A 395 11.15 2.88 35.06
CA ALA A 395 11.35 1.49 35.51
C ALA A 395 12.11 1.35 36.85
N GLU A 396 12.76 2.40 37.36
CA GLU A 396 13.55 2.30 38.62
C GLU A 396 12.79 2.68 39.89
N GLU A 397 11.71 3.44 39.83
CA GLU A 397 10.98 3.85 41.05
C GLU A 397 9.88 2.88 41.51
N ASN A 398 9.48 1.90 40.71
CA ASN A 398 8.40 0.96 41.08
C ASN A 398 8.85 -0.49 41.35
N ALA A 399 10.14 -0.76 41.40
CA ALA A 399 10.65 -2.13 41.57
C ALA A 399 10.38 -2.71 42.95
N PHE A 400 10.15 -1.91 43.97
CA PHE A 400 9.98 -2.41 45.35
C PHE A 400 8.53 -2.68 45.77
N ALA A 401 7.54 -1.99 45.17
CA ALA A 401 6.12 -2.23 45.45
C ALA A 401 5.53 -3.39 44.62
N GLY A 402 6.15 -3.71 43.48
CA GLY A 402 5.72 -4.77 42.58
C GLY A 402 5.96 -6.19 43.12
N TRP A 403 6.95 -6.38 43.97
CA TRP A 403 7.37 -7.73 44.40
C TRP A 403 6.36 -8.42 45.32
N LEU A 404 5.63 -7.66 46.15
CA LEU A 404 4.64 -8.21 47.07
C LEU A 404 3.29 -8.55 46.38
N LEU A 405 2.94 -7.82 45.31
CA LEU A 405 1.75 -8.13 44.50
C LEU A 405 2.02 -9.30 43.53
N TRP A 406 3.29 -9.50 43.12
CA TRP A 406 3.70 -10.57 42.22
C TRP A 406 3.52 -11.96 42.85
N THR A 407 3.86 -12.12 44.15
CA THR A 407 3.81 -13.44 44.83
C THR A 407 2.38 -13.92 45.09
N LEU A 408 1.42 -13.03 45.30
CA LEU A 408 0.00 -13.36 45.40
C LEU A 408 -0.67 -13.61 44.04
N GLY A 409 -0.19 -12.91 42.98
CA GLY A 409 -0.66 -13.13 41.61
C GLY A 409 -0.22 -14.46 41.03
N VAL A 410 0.99 -14.93 41.34
CA VAL A 410 1.55 -16.17 40.81
C VAL A 410 0.78 -17.41 41.31
N LEU A 411 0.27 -17.42 42.55
CA LEU A 411 -0.51 -18.55 43.08
C LEU A 411 -1.92 -18.62 42.48
N LEU A 412 -2.53 -17.47 42.21
CA LEU A 412 -3.83 -17.41 41.51
C LEU A 412 -3.68 -17.75 40.02
N PHE A 413 -2.58 -17.30 39.41
CA PHE A 413 -2.29 -17.56 37.99
C PHE A 413 -1.99 -19.04 37.71
N ALA A 414 -1.31 -19.74 38.62
CA ALA A 414 -1.05 -21.18 38.49
C ALA A 414 -2.34 -22.02 38.49
N GLY A 415 -3.34 -21.62 39.26
CA GLY A 415 -4.64 -22.31 39.27
C GLY A 415 -5.46 -22.06 37.99
N VAL A 416 -5.39 -20.83 37.47
CA VAL A 416 -6.04 -20.46 36.20
C VAL A 416 -5.34 -21.09 35.00
N LEU A 417 -4.00 -21.17 35.01
CA LEU A 417 -3.23 -21.81 33.96
C LEU A 417 -3.52 -23.32 33.85
N LEU A 418 -3.73 -24.00 34.97
CA LEU A 418 -4.07 -25.42 34.91
C LEU A 418 -5.45 -25.67 34.30
N LEU A 419 -6.41 -24.81 34.62
CA LEU A 419 -7.75 -24.86 34.03
C LEU A 419 -7.71 -24.47 32.53
N PHE A 420 -6.91 -23.44 32.19
CA PHE A 420 -6.72 -22.99 30.80
C PHE A 420 -5.98 -24.03 29.95
N PHE A 421 -5.00 -24.73 30.53
CA PHE A 421 -4.29 -25.80 29.85
C PHE A 421 -5.22 -26.98 29.52
N LEU A 422 -6.12 -27.34 30.43
CA LEU A 422 -7.09 -28.40 30.19
C LEU A 422 -8.14 -28.01 29.12
N LEU A 423 -8.50 -26.73 29.05
CA LEU A 423 -9.41 -26.22 28.02
C LEU A 423 -8.70 -26.08 26.65
N ARG A 424 -7.42 -25.65 26.63
CA ARG A 424 -6.63 -25.58 25.39
C ARG A 424 -6.31 -26.94 24.77
N CYS A 425 -6.11 -27.97 25.57
CA CYS A 425 -5.95 -29.34 25.06
C CYS A 425 -7.20 -29.85 24.32
N ARG A 426 -8.39 -29.37 24.70
CA ARG A 426 -9.64 -29.64 23.98
C ARG A 426 -9.78 -28.81 22.70
N GLN A 427 -9.36 -27.52 22.73
CA GLN A 427 -9.43 -26.63 21.55
C GLN A 427 -8.37 -26.96 20.49
N LYS A 428 -7.14 -27.33 20.89
CA LYS A 428 -6.11 -27.73 19.89
C LYS A 428 -6.52 -28.95 19.06
N LYS A 429 -7.25 -29.92 19.64
CA LYS A 429 -7.78 -31.05 18.87
C LYS A 429 -8.84 -30.65 17.85
N ALA A 430 -9.66 -29.61 18.17
CA ALA A 430 -10.67 -29.10 17.24
C ALA A 430 -10.08 -28.23 16.14
N SER A 431 -9.08 -27.38 16.48
CA SER A 431 -8.42 -26.51 15.50
C SER A 431 -7.56 -27.27 14.49
N ALA A 432 -6.78 -28.27 14.96
CA ALA A 432 -5.98 -29.12 14.07
C ALA A 432 -6.86 -29.90 13.09
N ARG A 433 -8.04 -30.36 13.55
CA ARG A 433 -8.99 -31.05 12.68
C ARG A 433 -9.59 -30.13 11.61
N ASN A 434 -9.88 -28.87 11.98
CA ASN A 434 -10.42 -27.89 11.02
C ASN A 434 -9.38 -27.44 9.98
N GLN A 435 -8.10 -27.30 10.38
CA GLN A 435 -7.02 -27.00 9.43
C GLN A 435 -6.75 -28.17 8.47
N GLU A 436 -6.78 -29.40 8.98
CA GLU A 436 -6.62 -30.58 8.16
C GLU A 436 -7.78 -30.78 7.18
N GLU A 437 -9.01 -30.50 7.61
CA GLU A 437 -10.20 -30.51 6.75
C GLU A 437 -10.17 -29.39 5.69
N ALA A 438 -9.67 -28.19 6.03
CA ALA A 438 -9.53 -27.07 5.08
C ALA A 438 -8.42 -27.34 4.05
N ALA A 439 -7.27 -27.86 4.48
CA ALA A 439 -6.18 -28.24 3.58
C ALA A 439 -6.59 -29.39 2.65
N LEU A 440 -7.32 -30.38 3.18
CA LEU A 440 -7.87 -31.48 2.38
C LEU A 440 -8.92 -30.98 1.37
N SER A 441 -9.73 -29.99 1.76
CA SER A 441 -10.71 -29.35 0.89
C SER A 441 -10.04 -28.56 -0.24
N TYR A 442 -8.96 -27.83 0.02
CA TYR A 442 -8.22 -27.10 -1.00
C TYR A 442 -7.50 -28.05 -1.97
N ALA A 443 -6.81 -29.05 -1.47
CA ALA A 443 -6.16 -30.09 -2.29
C ALA A 443 -7.19 -30.86 -3.17
N ALA A 444 -8.36 -31.15 -2.63
CA ALA A 444 -9.45 -31.75 -3.40
C ALA A 444 -9.98 -30.79 -4.48
N GLY A 445 -9.99 -29.49 -4.20
CA GLY A 445 -10.34 -28.44 -5.16
C GLY A 445 -9.32 -28.33 -6.29
N GLU A 446 -8.03 -28.38 -5.99
CA GLU A 446 -6.95 -28.39 -7.00
C GLU A 446 -7.04 -29.62 -7.90
N GLU A 447 -7.28 -30.79 -7.32
CA GLU A 447 -7.46 -32.03 -8.07
C GLU A 447 -8.68 -31.95 -8.99
N MET A 448 -9.79 -31.35 -8.53
CA MET A 448 -10.96 -31.16 -9.37
C MET A 448 -10.66 -30.20 -10.54
N VAL A 449 -10.00 -29.09 -10.31
CA VAL A 449 -9.63 -28.14 -11.37
C VAL A 449 -8.65 -28.79 -12.36
N ARG A 450 -7.70 -29.58 -11.87
CA ARG A 450 -6.80 -30.35 -12.74
C ARG A 450 -7.57 -31.29 -13.65
N ARG A 451 -8.55 -32.04 -13.14
CA ARG A 451 -9.41 -32.93 -13.92
C ARG A 451 -10.26 -32.19 -14.95
N VAL A 452 -10.77 -31.00 -14.60
CA VAL A 452 -11.49 -30.13 -15.57
C VAL A 452 -10.55 -29.66 -16.67
N SER A 453 -9.32 -29.26 -16.33
CA SER A 453 -8.31 -28.82 -17.30
C SER A 453 -7.92 -29.97 -18.25
N GLU A 454 -7.65 -31.16 -17.73
CA GLU A 454 -7.35 -32.34 -18.53
C GLU A 454 -8.50 -32.73 -19.46
N LEU A 455 -9.74 -32.61 -18.98
CA LEU A 455 -10.94 -32.86 -19.81
C LEU A 455 -11.02 -31.85 -20.97
N PHE A 456 -10.66 -30.58 -20.69
CA PHE A 456 -10.62 -29.53 -21.71
C PHE A 456 -9.51 -29.78 -22.74
N GLU A 457 -8.34 -30.19 -22.31
CA GLU A 457 -7.21 -30.52 -23.20
C GLU A 457 -7.49 -31.73 -24.08
N GLN A 458 -8.06 -32.80 -23.50
CA GLN A 458 -8.32 -34.06 -24.21
C GLN A 458 -9.52 -33.98 -25.12
N LYS A 459 -10.67 -33.47 -24.61
CA LYS A 459 -11.95 -33.49 -25.36
C LYS A 459 -12.26 -32.16 -26.03
N LYS A 460 -11.49 -31.10 -25.76
CA LYS A 460 -11.69 -29.73 -26.27
C LYS A 460 -13.14 -29.23 -26.09
N LEU A 461 -13.78 -29.61 -25.00
CA LEU A 461 -15.19 -29.29 -24.75
C LEU A 461 -15.47 -27.79 -24.80
N TYR A 462 -14.50 -26.94 -24.47
CA TYR A 462 -14.61 -25.49 -24.53
C TYR A 462 -14.91 -24.94 -25.94
N LEU A 463 -14.73 -25.74 -27.00
CA LEU A 463 -15.11 -25.39 -28.39
C LEU A 463 -16.62 -25.46 -28.64
N ASN A 464 -17.36 -26.13 -27.76
CA ASN A 464 -18.82 -26.10 -27.84
C ASN A 464 -19.34 -24.77 -27.27
N SER A 465 -19.98 -23.95 -28.10
CA SER A 465 -20.52 -22.62 -27.70
C SER A 465 -21.55 -22.70 -26.57
N ASP A 466 -22.30 -23.80 -26.50
CA ASP A 466 -23.40 -24.03 -25.55
C ASP A 466 -22.97 -24.79 -24.29
N LEU A 467 -21.65 -25.03 -24.11
CA LEU A 467 -21.12 -25.76 -22.97
C LEU A 467 -21.54 -25.14 -21.63
N LYS A 468 -22.18 -25.95 -20.81
CA LYS A 468 -22.62 -25.59 -19.46
C LYS A 468 -21.78 -26.30 -18.41
N VAL A 469 -21.78 -25.77 -17.21
CA VAL A 469 -21.14 -26.45 -16.06
C VAL A 469 -21.74 -27.81 -15.77
N SER A 470 -23.03 -28.01 -16.11
CA SER A 470 -23.70 -29.30 -15.99
C SER A 470 -23.07 -30.40 -16.85
N ASP A 471 -22.58 -30.03 -18.02
CA ASP A 471 -22.01 -30.98 -18.98
C ASP A 471 -20.64 -31.45 -18.48
N VAL A 472 -19.84 -30.52 -17.97
CA VAL A 472 -18.54 -30.83 -17.35
C VAL A 472 -18.73 -31.62 -16.06
N ALA A 473 -19.71 -31.26 -15.24
CA ALA A 473 -20.02 -31.99 -14.02
C ALA A 473 -20.47 -33.43 -14.29
N ALA A 474 -21.27 -33.65 -15.33
CA ALA A 474 -21.68 -34.98 -15.75
C ALA A 474 -20.51 -35.84 -16.25
N GLU A 475 -19.61 -35.27 -17.07
CA GLU A 475 -18.37 -35.93 -17.52
C GLU A 475 -17.45 -36.35 -16.37
N LEU A 476 -17.39 -35.55 -15.33
CA LEU A 476 -16.56 -35.80 -14.14
C LEU A 476 -17.30 -36.58 -13.03
N SER A 477 -18.57 -36.99 -13.29
CA SER A 477 -19.44 -37.71 -12.35
C SER A 477 -19.57 -36.97 -11.00
N THR A 478 -19.78 -35.64 -11.06
CA THR A 478 -19.88 -34.77 -9.89
C THR A 478 -21.07 -33.80 -10.04
N ASN A 479 -21.23 -32.89 -9.07
CA ASN A 479 -22.30 -31.88 -9.15
C ASN A 479 -21.75 -30.51 -9.61
N THR A 480 -22.64 -29.73 -10.24
CA THR A 480 -22.33 -28.41 -10.81
C THR A 480 -21.81 -27.39 -9.81
N ARG A 481 -22.34 -27.44 -8.58
CA ARG A 481 -21.95 -26.54 -7.51
C ARG A 481 -20.50 -26.79 -7.12
N TYR A 482 -20.12 -28.05 -6.94
CA TYR A 482 -18.77 -28.42 -6.56
C TYR A 482 -17.73 -28.02 -7.62
N VAL A 483 -18.01 -28.25 -8.90
CA VAL A 483 -17.13 -27.80 -10.00
C VAL A 483 -16.96 -26.28 -9.97
N SER A 484 -18.06 -25.54 -9.82
CA SER A 484 -18.03 -24.06 -9.81
C SER A 484 -17.27 -23.51 -8.59
N GLU A 485 -17.49 -24.09 -7.41
CA GLU A 485 -16.82 -23.69 -6.18
C GLU A 485 -15.32 -23.99 -6.23
N CYS A 486 -14.91 -25.16 -6.74
CA CYS A 486 -13.50 -25.51 -6.91
C CYS A 486 -12.78 -24.57 -7.89
N ILE A 487 -13.38 -24.28 -9.04
CA ILE A 487 -12.81 -23.35 -10.02
C ILE A 487 -12.66 -21.95 -9.39
N LYS A 488 -13.67 -21.49 -8.67
CA LYS A 488 -13.64 -20.20 -8.00
C LYS A 488 -12.58 -20.17 -6.88
N MET A 489 -12.49 -21.22 -6.10
CA MET A 489 -11.52 -21.33 -4.99
C MET A 489 -10.07 -21.38 -5.47
N VAL A 490 -9.79 -22.15 -6.54
CA VAL A 490 -8.42 -22.41 -7.01
C VAL A 490 -7.94 -21.39 -8.04
N LYS A 491 -8.83 -20.92 -8.93
CA LYS A 491 -8.47 -20.02 -10.04
C LYS A 491 -9.02 -18.61 -9.88
N GLY A 492 -9.90 -18.36 -8.91
CA GLY A 492 -10.54 -17.06 -8.74
C GLY A 492 -11.59 -16.73 -9.82
N TYR A 493 -11.85 -17.64 -10.75
CA TYR A 493 -12.71 -17.42 -11.91
C TYR A 493 -14.10 -18.04 -11.71
N SER A 494 -15.12 -17.40 -12.27
CA SER A 494 -16.37 -18.10 -12.53
C SER A 494 -16.19 -19.14 -13.65
N PHE A 495 -17.04 -20.15 -13.70
CA PHE A 495 -16.98 -21.17 -14.76
C PHE A 495 -16.99 -20.59 -16.19
N PRO A 496 -17.83 -19.57 -16.54
CA PRO A 496 -17.77 -18.93 -17.85
C PRO A 496 -16.42 -18.22 -18.12
N GLN A 497 -15.84 -17.58 -17.11
CA GLN A 497 -14.52 -16.96 -17.25
C GLN A 497 -13.44 -18.02 -17.47
N PHE A 498 -13.50 -19.12 -16.76
CA PHE A 498 -12.56 -20.23 -16.92
C PHE A 498 -12.62 -20.85 -18.31
N ILE A 499 -13.81 -21.09 -18.87
CA ILE A 499 -13.97 -21.56 -20.26
C ILE A 499 -13.41 -20.53 -21.24
N ASN A 500 -13.72 -19.25 -21.03
CA ASN A 500 -13.31 -18.19 -21.93
C ASN A 500 -11.79 -18.03 -21.99
N SER A 501 -11.04 -18.34 -20.94
CA SER A 501 -9.58 -18.37 -21.01
C SER A 501 -9.08 -19.40 -22.02
N TYR A 502 -9.60 -20.61 -22.01
CA TYR A 502 -9.24 -21.65 -22.97
C TYR A 502 -9.65 -21.30 -24.41
N ARG A 503 -10.83 -20.72 -24.60
CA ARG A 503 -11.30 -20.26 -25.91
C ARG A 503 -10.41 -19.17 -26.50
N VAL A 504 -10.00 -18.20 -25.66
CA VAL A 504 -9.10 -17.12 -26.09
C VAL A 504 -7.72 -17.67 -26.42
N ASP A 505 -7.19 -18.60 -25.62
CA ASP A 505 -5.88 -19.20 -25.89
C ASP A 505 -5.91 -20.06 -27.16
N HIS A 506 -7.00 -20.76 -27.42
CA HIS A 506 -7.19 -21.47 -28.67
C HIS A 506 -7.29 -20.52 -29.88
N ALA A 507 -8.03 -19.41 -29.73
CA ALA A 507 -8.09 -18.38 -30.77
C ALA A 507 -6.73 -17.76 -31.08
N LYS A 508 -5.92 -17.49 -30.05
CA LYS A 508 -4.53 -17.01 -30.23
C LYS A 508 -3.69 -18.01 -30.99
N GLN A 509 -3.83 -19.32 -30.71
CA GLN A 509 -3.09 -20.35 -31.43
C GLN A 509 -3.51 -20.40 -32.89
N MET A 510 -4.80 -20.40 -33.19
CA MET A 510 -5.31 -20.38 -34.55
C MET A 510 -4.84 -19.17 -35.37
N LEU A 511 -4.81 -17.99 -34.73
CA LEU A 511 -4.33 -16.77 -35.36
C LEU A 511 -2.83 -16.83 -35.67
N ARG A 512 -2.02 -17.46 -34.80
CA ARG A 512 -0.59 -17.69 -35.05
C ARG A 512 -0.37 -18.70 -36.18
N ASP A 513 -1.13 -19.81 -36.16
CA ASP A 513 -0.98 -20.91 -37.13
C ASP A 513 -1.44 -20.48 -38.53
N ASN A 514 -2.44 -19.58 -38.62
CA ASN A 514 -2.92 -19.04 -39.88
C ASN A 514 -3.30 -17.56 -39.76
N PRO A 515 -2.35 -16.63 -39.93
CA PRO A 515 -2.56 -15.19 -39.82
C PRO A 515 -3.62 -14.61 -40.78
N THR A 516 -3.91 -15.31 -41.87
CA THR A 516 -4.90 -14.88 -42.90
C THR A 516 -6.32 -15.38 -42.64
N MET A 517 -6.52 -16.17 -41.60
CA MET A 517 -7.82 -16.74 -41.26
C MET A 517 -8.84 -15.63 -40.96
N LYS A 518 -10.03 -15.80 -41.50
CA LYS A 518 -11.14 -14.86 -41.25
C LYS A 518 -11.52 -14.87 -39.78
N THR A 519 -11.71 -13.71 -39.18
CA THR A 519 -12.06 -13.57 -37.77
C THR A 519 -13.36 -14.30 -37.38
N ALA A 520 -14.33 -14.33 -38.31
CA ALA A 520 -15.57 -15.12 -38.13
C ALA A 520 -15.29 -16.62 -37.97
N THR A 521 -14.34 -17.16 -38.71
CA THR A 521 -13.90 -18.57 -38.63
C THR A 521 -13.18 -18.80 -37.27
N VAL A 522 -12.27 -17.92 -36.91
CA VAL A 522 -11.58 -18.00 -35.59
C VAL A 522 -12.60 -17.97 -34.44
N CYS A 523 -13.61 -17.10 -34.56
CA CYS A 523 -14.68 -17.00 -33.56
C CYS A 523 -15.43 -18.34 -33.42
N SER A 524 -15.95 -18.87 -34.53
CA SER A 524 -16.75 -20.11 -34.50
C SER A 524 -15.93 -21.32 -34.05
N GLU A 525 -14.74 -21.48 -34.57
CA GLU A 525 -13.86 -22.61 -34.24
C GLU A 525 -13.22 -22.52 -32.84
N SER A 526 -13.20 -21.33 -32.24
CA SER A 526 -12.80 -21.15 -30.85
C SER A 526 -13.94 -21.32 -29.84
N GLY A 527 -15.12 -21.71 -30.29
CA GLY A 527 -16.27 -22.02 -29.42
C GLY A 527 -17.06 -20.79 -28.95
N PHE A 528 -16.94 -19.63 -29.60
CA PHE A 528 -17.80 -18.49 -29.30
C PHE A 528 -19.07 -18.50 -30.12
N ALA A 529 -20.21 -18.24 -29.48
CA ALA A 529 -21.50 -18.25 -30.13
C ALA A 529 -21.70 -17.11 -31.15
N ASN A 530 -21.01 -16.01 -31.01
CA ASN A 530 -21.07 -14.87 -31.93
C ASN A 530 -19.82 -13.97 -31.82
N GLU A 531 -19.58 -13.23 -32.90
CA GLU A 531 -18.40 -12.35 -33.00
C GLU A 531 -18.37 -11.24 -31.95
N ALA A 532 -19.51 -10.68 -31.57
CA ALA A 532 -19.55 -9.61 -30.57
C ALA A 532 -19.05 -10.11 -29.20
N SER A 533 -19.44 -11.30 -28.78
CA SER A 533 -18.94 -11.96 -27.57
C SER A 533 -17.46 -12.30 -27.69
N PHE A 534 -17.02 -12.79 -28.83
CA PHE A 534 -15.64 -13.11 -29.12
C PHE A 534 -14.75 -11.87 -28.99
N PHE A 535 -15.06 -10.79 -29.70
CA PHE A 535 -14.25 -9.56 -29.67
C PHE A 535 -14.16 -8.98 -28.26
N ARG A 536 -15.29 -8.89 -27.56
CA ARG A 536 -15.32 -8.37 -26.19
C ARG A 536 -14.47 -9.22 -25.26
N THR A 537 -14.62 -10.54 -25.31
CA THR A 537 -13.88 -11.47 -24.46
C THR A 537 -12.40 -11.49 -24.81
N PHE A 538 -12.06 -11.57 -26.08
CA PHE A 538 -10.67 -11.56 -26.55
C PHE A 538 -9.96 -10.28 -26.10
N LYS A 539 -10.61 -9.12 -26.29
CA LYS A 539 -10.06 -7.83 -25.82
C LYS A 539 -9.96 -7.77 -24.29
N ALA A 540 -10.91 -8.31 -23.55
CA ALA A 540 -10.86 -8.36 -22.10
C ALA A 540 -9.67 -9.18 -21.57
N TYR A 541 -9.32 -10.30 -22.25
CA TYR A 541 -8.23 -11.18 -21.84
C TYR A 541 -6.86 -10.78 -22.39
N THR A 542 -6.79 -10.08 -23.52
CA THR A 542 -5.53 -9.73 -24.19
C THR A 542 -5.21 -8.24 -24.17
N GLY A 543 -6.17 -7.39 -23.83
CA GLY A 543 -6.07 -5.94 -23.94
C GLY A 543 -6.32 -5.39 -25.35
N MET A 544 -6.35 -6.25 -26.38
CA MET A 544 -6.35 -5.89 -27.80
C MET A 544 -7.41 -6.64 -28.57
N THR A 545 -7.78 -6.12 -29.73
CA THR A 545 -8.60 -6.89 -30.68
C THR A 545 -7.76 -8.03 -31.28
N PRO A 546 -8.37 -9.10 -31.81
CA PRO A 546 -7.64 -10.20 -32.44
C PRO A 546 -6.67 -9.74 -33.55
N ARG A 547 -7.05 -8.71 -34.30
CA ARG A 547 -6.25 -8.15 -35.39
C ARG A 547 -5.05 -7.34 -34.88
N GLU A 548 -5.25 -6.54 -33.86
CA GLU A 548 -4.16 -5.80 -33.19
C GLU A 548 -3.19 -6.75 -32.52
N TRP A 549 -3.71 -7.79 -31.88
CA TRP A 549 -2.89 -8.79 -31.21
C TRP A 549 -2.01 -9.58 -32.20
N LEU A 550 -2.57 -9.95 -33.37
CA LEU A 550 -1.81 -10.62 -34.41
C LEU A 550 -0.71 -9.73 -35.01
N ALA A 551 -1.03 -8.46 -35.26
CA ALA A 551 -0.06 -7.49 -35.79
C ALA A 551 1.10 -7.23 -34.83
N GLN A 552 0.88 -7.32 -33.52
CA GLN A 552 1.94 -7.19 -32.52
C GLN A 552 2.77 -8.47 -32.43
N ALA A 553 2.17 -9.65 -32.57
CA ALA A 553 2.89 -10.92 -32.54
C ALA A 553 3.86 -11.09 -33.73
N ASP A 554 3.58 -10.43 -34.86
CA ASP A 554 4.46 -10.40 -36.04
C ASP A 554 5.66 -9.43 -35.88
N THR A 555 5.62 -8.54 -34.88
CA THR A 555 6.71 -7.58 -34.62
C THR A 555 7.72 -8.10 -33.60
N ASP A 556 7.39 -9.16 -32.88
CA ASP A 556 8.23 -9.79 -31.83
C ASP A 556 9.01 -11.03 -32.36
N ILE A 557 9.00 -11.30 -33.66
CA ILE A 557 9.81 -12.29 -34.37
C ILE A 557 10.85 -11.57 -35.23
#